data_d873e864b107c90b8ae09fa84da02e77
#
_entry.id   d873e864b107c90b8ae09fa84da02e77
#
_cell.length_a   1.000
_cell.length_b   1.000
_cell.length_c   1.000
_cell.angle_alpha   90.00
_cell.angle_beta   90.00
_cell.angle_gamma   90.00
#
_symmetry.space_group_name_H-M   'P 1'
#
loop_
_entity.id
_entity.type
_entity.pdbx_description
1 polymer ?
#
loop_
_entity_poly.entity_id
_entity_poly.type
_entity_poly.pdbx_seq_one_letter_code
_entity_poly.pdbx_strand_id
1 'polypeptide(L)'
;MRGDGDGWVISDNGAHYWGRFGAAGLLLRAPLDDGSPAVLLQHRAVWSHQGGTWGLPGGARDSHETPEETAVREAHEEAGLSTERLAVRAAVVTAEVSALGGNRWTYTTVVADAGELLHTVPNLESAEMRWVPEEQVAGLPLHPGFAASWNSLRTAPALVPLSRADERRRHLPRTMELEAGVFVWCMPGDAEEAPSQLSRRISSLLQAPH
;
A
#
# COMPACT_ATOMS: atom_id res chain seq x y z
N MET A 1 -17.90 13.00 9.12
CA MET A 1 -17.73 14.46 9.44
C MET A 1 -16.59 14.91 8.55
N ARG A 2 -16.71 16.02 7.83
CA ARG A 2 -15.56 16.49 7.04
C ARG A 2 -14.42 16.82 7.99
N GLY A 3 -13.25 16.25 7.72
CA GLY A 3 -12.05 16.53 8.49
C GLY A 3 -11.50 17.94 8.21
N ASP A 4 -10.59 18.41 9.04
CA ASP A 4 -9.93 19.70 8.84
C ASP A 4 -8.86 19.65 7.74
N GLY A 5 -8.48 18.43 7.32
CA GLY A 5 -7.56 18.17 6.21
C GLY A 5 -8.15 18.39 4.83
N ASP A 6 -9.49 18.43 4.70
CA ASP A 6 -10.17 18.63 3.42
C ASP A 6 -9.83 19.97 2.78
N GLY A 7 -9.20 19.93 1.61
CA GLY A 7 -8.88 21.13 0.84
C GLY A 7 -7.78 20.92 -0.18
N TRP A 8 -7.75 21.80 -1.16
CA TRP A 8 -6.74 21.78 -2.21
C TRP A 8 -5.47 22.54 -1.80
N VAL A 9 -4.33 21.93 -2.12
CA VAL A 9 -3.01 22.58 -2.08
C VAL A 9 -2.57 22.79 -3.53
N ILE A 10 -2.07 23.98 -3.83
CA ILE A 10 -1.55 24.33 -5.15
C ILE A 10 -0.02 24.25 -5.09
N SER A 11 0.57 23.45 -5.95
CA SER A 11 2.02 23.36 -6.09
C SER A 11 2.61 24.53 -6.88
N ASP A 12 3.92 24.70 -6.81
CA ASP A 12 4.64 25.78 -7.49
C ASP A 12 4.44 25.76 -9.02
N ASN A 13 4.14 24.59 -9.61
CA ASN A 13 3.85 24.44 -11.03
C ASN A 13 2.35 24.56 -11.36
N GLY A 14 1.50 24.92 -10.39
CA GLY A 14 0.07 25.13 -10.56
C GLY A 14 -0.79 23.84 -10.50
N ALA A 15 -0.21 22.68 -10.25
CA ALA A 15 -0.97 21.46 -10.07
C ALA A 15 -1.68 21.45 -8.70
N HIS A 16 -2.85 20.81 -8.66
CA HIS A 16 -3.70 20.76 -7.47
C HIS A 16 -3.60 19.38 -6.80
N TYR A 17 -3.39 19.38 -5.49
CA TYR A 17 -3.30 18.19 -4.66
C TYR A 17 -4.32 18.25 -3.54
N TRP A 18 -5.01 17.15 -3.30
CA TRP A 18 -6.00 17.06 -2.24
C TRP A 18 -5.36 16.76 -0.90
N GLY A 19 -5.81 17.45 0.16
CA GLY A 19 -5.33 17.31 1.54
C GLY A 19 -4.41 18.45 1.98
N ARG A 20 -4.90 19.31 2.87
CA ARG A 20 -4.15 20.49 3.37
C ARG A 20 -2.85 20.13 4.08
N PHE A 21 -2.85 18.99 4.78
CA PHE A 21 -1.72 18.51 5.56
C PHE A 21 -1.03 17.31 4.90
N GLY A 22 -1.28 17.08 3.60
CA GLY A 22 -0.89 15.88 2.88
C GLY A 22 -2.03 14.88 2.76
N ALA A 23 -1.73 13.73 2.17
CA ALA A 23 -2.66 12.62 2.02
C ALA A 23 -1.97 11.29 2.28
N ALA A 24 -2.75 10.25 2.60
CA ALA A 24 -2.24 8.90 2.77
C ALA A 24 -3.21 7.86 2.21
N GLY A 25 -2.65 6.73 1.76
CA GLY A 25 -3.43 5.59 1.28
C GLY A 25 -2.86 4.27 1.74
N LEU A 26 -3.71 3.26 1.87
CA LEU A 26 -3.38 1.94 2.39
C LEU A 26 -3.07 0.98 1.25
N LEU A 27 -1.82 0.53 1.16
CA LEU A 27 -1.40 -0.61 0.34
C LEU A 27 -1.54 -1.88 1.17
N LEU A 28 -2.72 -2.50 1.10
CA LEU A 28 -3.04 -3.70 1.87
C LEU A 28 -2.78 -4.95 1.04
N ARG A 29 -1.99 -5.87 1.58
CA ARG A 29 -1.73 -7.20 1.01
C ARG A 29 -2.41 -8.29 1.82
N ALA A 30 -2.81 -9.34 1.11
CA ALA A 30 -3.25 -10.59 1.71
C ALA A 30 -2.87 -11.79 0.82
N PRO A 31 -2.72 -12.99 1.39
CA PRO A 31 -2.40 -14.17 0.61
C PRO A 31 -3.60 -14.67 -0.21
N LEU A 32 -3.33 -15.09 -1.43
CA LEU A 32 -4.19 -15.98 -2.20
C LEU A 32 -4.05 -17.42 -1.70
N ASP A 33 -4.86 -18.33 -2.24
CA ASP A 33 -4.86 -19.75 -1.84
C ASP A 33 -3.51 -20.44 -2.07
N ASP A 34 -2.74 -19.99 -3.06
CA ASP A 34 -1.39 -20.47 -3.35
C ASP A 34 -0.30 -19.75 -2.53
N GLY A 35 -0.69 -18.84 -1.64
CA GLY A 35 0.20 -18.03 -0.82
C GLY A 35 0.80 -16.81 -1.53
N SER A 36 0.57 -16.60 -2.82
CA SER A 36 1.01 -15.42 -3.53
C SER A 36 0.27 -14.15 -3.05
N PRO A 37 0.86 -12.94 -3.17
CA PRO A 37 0.24 -11.74 -2.66
C PRO A 37 -0.85 -11.21 -3.60
N ALA A 38 -1.98 -10.82 -3.02
CA ALA A 38 -2.97 -9.94 -3.65
C ALA A 38 -2.97 -8.57 -2.96
N VAL A 39 -3.28 -7.53 -3.72
CA VAL A 39 -3.39 -6.15 -3.27
C VAL A 39 -4.84 -5.71 -3.34
N LEU A 40 -5.35 -5.08 -2.28
CA LEU A 40 -6.66 -4.47 -2.31
C LEU A 40 -6.59 -3.13 -3.04
N LEU A 41 -7.36 -3.02 -4.13
CA LEU A 41 -7.46 -1.80 -4.93
C LEU A 41 -8.89 -1.27 -4.97
N GLN A 42 -9.00 0.05 -5.01
CA GLN A 42 -10.22 0.80 -5.23
C GLN A 42 -10.34 1.17 -6.71
N HIS A 43 -11.44 0.80 -7.36
CA HIS A 43 -11.84 1.40 -8.62
C HIS A 43 -12.59 2.70 -8.32
N ARG A 44 -11.97 3.82 -8.61
CA ARG A 44 -12.49 5.14 -8.27
C ARG A 44 -13.73 5.45 -9.09
N ALA A 45 -14.76 5.97 -8.44
CA ALA A 45 -16.00 6.37 -9.13
C ALA A 45 -15.71 7.41 -10.23
N VAL A 46 -16.38 7.29 -11.36
CA VAL A 46 -16.10 8.11 -12.56
C VAL A 46 -16.23 9.62 -12.35
N TRP A 47 -17.01 10.04 -11.36
CA TRP A 47 -17.21 11.44 -11.00
C TRP A 47 -16.14 11.99 -10.03
N SER A 48 -15.30 11.12 -9.46
CA SER A 48 -14.21 11.52 -8.55
C SER A 48 -12.99 12.01 -9.32
N HIS A 49 -12.05 12.67 -8.62
CA HIS A 49 -10.77 13.07 -9.22
C HIS A 49 -10.01 11.84 -9.71
N GLN A 50 -9.58 11.83 -10.98
CA GLN A 50 -8.99 10.66 -11.66
C GLN A 50 -9.95 9.44 -11.66
N GLY A 51 -11.26 9.68 -11.78
CA GLY A 51 -12.27 8.63 -11.83
C GLY A 51 -12.06 7.62 -12.95
N GLY A 52 -12.50 6.37 -12.72
CA GLY A 52 -12.28 5.26 -13.64
C GLY A 52 -10.89 4.64 -13.58
N THR A 53 -10.01 5.11 -12.68
CA THR A 53 -8.69 4.51 -12.43
C THR A 53 -8.69 3.65 -11.17
N TRP A 54 -7.71 2.76 -11.09
CA TRP A 54 -7.46 1.94 -9.91
C TRP A 54 -6.40 2.59 -9.02
N GLY A 55 -6.69 2.69 -7.73
CA GLY A 55 -5.79 3.27 -6.74
C GLY A 55 -5.88 2.56 -5.39
N LEU A 56 -5.20 3.11 -4.42
CA LEU A 56 -5.31 2.67 -3.03
C LEU A 56 -6.51 3.37 -2.37
N PRO A 57 -7.23 2.72 -1.46
CA PRO A 57 -8.12 3.43 -0.55
C PRO A 57 -7.30 4.44 0.25
N GLY A 58 -7.79 5.68 0.36
CA GLY A 58 -7.04 6.75 1.00
C GLY A 58 -7.58 8.14 0.70
N GLY A 59 -7.15 9.12 1.52
CA GLY A 59 -7.65 10.49 1.44
C GLY A 59 -6.79 11.51 2.15
N ALA A 60 -7.40 12.65 2.46
CA ALA A 60 -6.74 13.79 3.11
C ALA A 60 -6.38 13.47 4.55
N ARG A 61 -5.19 13.87 4.95
CA ARG A 61 -4.74 13.78 6.34
C ARG A 61 -5.28 14.96 7.15
N ASP A 62 -5.90 14.67 8.29
CA ASP A 62 -6.26 15.69 9.27
C ASP A 62 -5.05 16.18 10.06
N SER A 63 -5.13 17.39 10.61
CA SER A 63 -3.99 18.05 11.28
C SER A 63 -3.45 17.26 12.48
N HIS A 64 -4.27 16.46 13.11
CA HIS A 64 -3.97 15.68 14.30
C HIS A 64 -3.57 14.24 14.01
N GLU A 65 -3.68 13.79 12.76
CA GLU A 65 -3.40 12.42 12.36
C GLU A 65 -1.96 12.22 11.91
N THR A 66 -1.44 11.02 12.12
CA THR A 66 -0.29 10.48 11.39
C THR A 66 -0.75 9.96 10.03
N PRO A 67 0.15 9.75 9.05
CA PRO A 67 -0.20 9.13 7.78
C PRO A 67 -0.79 7.72 7.94
N GLU A 68 -0.30 6.95 8.93
CA GLU A 68 -0.79 5.61 9.24
C GLU A 68 -2.24 5.64 9.74
N GLU A 69 -2.55 6.56 10.66
CA GLU A 69 -3.91 6.74 11.17
C GLU A 69 -4.86 7.15 10.05
N THR A 70 -4.44 8.10 9.18
CA THR A 70 -5.22 8.50 8.00
C THR A 70 -5.50 7.32 7.08
N ALA A 71 -4.48 6.58 6.67
CA ALA A 71 -4.65 5.47 5.72
C ALA A 71 -5.57 4.37 6.28
N VAL A 72 -5.47 4.08 7.57
CA VAL A 72 -6.33 3.08 8.24
C VAL A 72 -7.76 3.58 8.37
N ARG A 73 -7.97 4.85 8.74
CA ARG A 73 -9.30 5.48 8.82
C ARG A 73 -9.99 5.47 7.46
N GLU A 74 -9.30 5.95 6.42
CA GLU A 74 -9.84 5.99 5.05
C GLU A 74 -10.18 4.58 4.54
N ALA A 75 -9.34 3.60 4.78
CA ALA A 75 -9.63 2.21 4.40
C ALA A 75 -10.84 1.64 5.15
N HIS A 76 -11.07 2.05 6.41
CA HIS A 76 -12.29 1.71 7.12
C HIS A 76 -13.52 2.40 6.49
N GLU A 77 -13.44 3.70 6.20
CA GLU A 77 -14.54 4.50 5.65
C GLU A 77 -14.90 4.10 4.20
N GLU A 78 -13.90 3.85 3.36
CA GLU A 78 -14.08 3.57 1.93
C GLU A 78 -14.33 2.09 1.61
N ALA A 79 -13.75 1.17 2.40
CA ALA A 79 -13.81 -0.26 2.15
C ALA A 79 -14.45 -1.08 3.27
N GLY A 80 -14.87 -0.47 4.38
CA GLY A 80 -15.48 -1.15 5.53
C GLY A 80 -14.52 -2.10 6.26
N LEU A 81 -13.20 -1.89 6.13
CA LEU A 81 -12.20 -2.77 6.75
C LEU A 81 -12.16 -2.61 8.27
N SER A 82 -12.08 -3.73 8.99
CA SER A 82 -11.81 -3.73 10.43
C SER A 82 -10.33 -3.45 10.68
N THR A 83 -10.03 -2.38 11.41
CA THR A 83 -8.67 -1.92 11.68
C THR A 83 -7.84 -2.93 12.48
N GLU A 84 -8.51 -3.73 13.33
CA GLU A 84 -7.88 -4.77 14.16
C GLU A 84 -7.29 -5.93 13.34
N ARG A 85 -7.71 -6.06 12.07
CA ARG A 85 -7.23 -7.10 11.16
C ARG A 85 -6.08 -6.66 10.27
N LEU A 86 -5.65 -5.41 10.42
CA LEU A 86 -4.58 -4.80 9.63
C LEU A 86 -3.28 -4.77 10.42
N ALA A 87 -2.20 -5.24 9.82
CA ALA A 87 -0.87 -5.18 10.40
C ALA A 87 -0.01 -4.21 9.58
N VAL A 88 0.12 -2.96 10.03
CA VAL A 88 0.98 -1.96 9.40
C VAL A 88 2.44 -2.42 9.46
N ARG A 89 3.15 -2.30 8.33
CA ARG A 89 4.54 -2.73 8.15
C ARG A 89 5.50 -1.57 7.92
N ALA A 90 5.07 -0.60 7.11
CA ALA A 90 5.89 0.56 6.76
C ALA A 90 5.00 1.74 6.36
N ALA A 91 5.58 2.94 6.38
CA ALA A 91 5.00 4.14 5.80
C ALA A 91 6.06 4.80 4.90
N VAL A 92 5.75 4.96 3.62
CA VAL A 92 6.68 5.45 2.60
C VAL A 92 6.11 6.70 1.97
N VAL A 93 6.87 7.80 1.96
CA VAL A 93 6.51 8.97 1.17
C VAL A 93 6.73 8.65 -0.31
N THR A 94 5.63 8.50 -1.05
CA THR A 94 5.64 8.09 -2.46
C THR A 94 5.41 9.27 -3.42
N ALA A 95 4.98 10.42 -2.92
CA ALA A 95 5.00 11.68 -3.65
C ALA A 95 5.30 12.84 -2.71
N GLU A 96 6.10 13.77 -3.21
CA GLU A 96 6.42 15.01 -2.52
C GLU A 96 6.46 16.14 -3.54
N VAL A 97 5.79 17.23 -3.23
CA VAL A 97 5.77 18.42 -4.09
C VAL A 97 5.94 19.69 -3.26
N SER A 98 6.66 20.66 -3.82
CA SER A 98 6.71 22.02 -3.27
C SER A 98 5.39 22.72 -3.54
N ALA A 99 4.82 23.31 -2.51
CA ALA A 99 3.55 24.02 -2.56
C ALA A 99 3.78 25.53 -2.38
N LEU A 100 2.84 26.32 -2.90
CA LEU A 100 2.88 27.78 -2.77
C LEU A 100 3.04 28.22 -1.32
N GLY A 101 3.88 29.21 -1.09
CA GLY A 101 4.18 29.72 0.26
C GLY A 101 5.31 28.97 0.98
N GLY A 102 6.08 28.14 0.28
CA GLY A 102 7.21 27.38 0.85
C GLY A 102 6.81 26.14 1.64
N ASN A 103 5.56 25.73 1.54
CA ASN A 103 5.04 24.50 2.13
C ASN A 103 5.41 23.28 1.28
N ARG A 104 5.31 22.10 1.89
CA ARG A 104 5.48 20.81 1.21
C ARG A 104 4.19 19.99 1.37
N TRP A 105 3.74 19.43 0.26
CA TRP A 105 2.67 18.45 0.26
C TRP A 105 3.26 17.06 0.03
N THR A 106 2.80 16.07 0.78
CA THR A 106 3.26 14.69 0.65
C THR A 106 2.08 13.74 0.51
N TYR A 107 2.29 12.69 -0.29
CA TYR A 107 1.45 11.49 -0.23
C TYR A 107 2.25 10.36 0.38
N THR A 108 1.70 9.75 1.43
CA THR A 108 2.33 8.62 2.11
C THR A 108 1.56 7.34 1.81
N THR A 109 2.24 6.35 1.25
CA THR A 109 1.71 5.00 1.11
C THR A 109 2.03 4.20 2.37
N VAL A 110 0.99 3.77 3.06
CA VAL A 110 1.08 2.91 4.25
C VAL A 110 0.94 1.46 3.81
N VAL A 111 2.00 0.70 3.98
CA VAL A 111 2.05 -0.72 3.65
C VAL A 111 1.55 -1.53 4.82
N ALA A 112 0.56 -2.39 4.58
CA ALA A 112 -0.02 -3.25 5.60
C ALA A 112 -0.36 -4.63 5.05
N ASP A 113 -0.49 -5.60 5.94
CA ASP A 113 -0.92 -6.95 5.63
C ASP A 113 -2.20 -7.33 6.38
N ALA A 114 -2.99 -8.20 5.75
CA ALA A 114 -4.04 -8.98 6.39
C ALA A 114 -3.71 -10.47 6.27
N GLY A 115 -4.19 -11.28 7.20
CA GLY A 115 -3.96 -12.73 7.21
C GLY A 115 -4.76 -13.50 6.17
N GLU A 116 -5.76 -12.86 5.56
CA GLU A 116 -6.64 -13.40 4.54
C GLU A 116 -7.27 -12.28 3.71
N LEU A 117 -7.89 -12.61 2.58
CA LEU A 117 -8.67 -11.66 1.79
C LEU A 117 -9.89 -11.19 2.61
N LEU A 118 -9.84 -9.94 3.08
CA LEU A 118 -10.92 -9.37 3.87
C LEU A 118 -12.12 -9.04 2.99
N HIS A 119 -13.32 -9.27 3.51
CA HIS A 119 -14.55 -8.78 2.89
C HIS A 119 -14.56 -7.25 2.92
N THR A 120 -14.93 -6.64 1.80
CA THR A 120 -15.00 -5.19 1.64
C THR A 120 -16.42 -4.73 1.34
N VAL A 121 -16.76 -3.55 1.83
CA VAL A 121 -18.02 -2.87 1.55
C VAL A 121 -17.68 -1.48 1.00
N PRO A 122 -17.69 -1.30 -0.34
CA PRO A 122 -17.33 -0.03 -0.96
C PRO A 122 -18.36 1.06 -0.58
N ASN A 123 -17.87 2.27 -0.35
CA ASN A 123 -18.69 3.45 -0.19
C ASN A 123 -19.07 4.08 -1.55
N LEU A 124 -19.72 5.25 -1.56
CA LEU A 124 -20.14 5.92 -2.79
C LEU A 124 -18.98 6.45 -3.65
N GLU A 125 -17.78 6.61 -3.10
CA GLU A 125 -16.59 7.09 -3.82
C GLU A 125 -15.89 5.98 -4.61
N SER A 126 -16.27 4.74 -4.33
CA SER A 126 -15.74 3.53 -4.94
C SER A 126 -16.77 2.90 -5.86
N ALA A 127 -16.45 2.74 -7.14
CA ALA A 127 -17.25 1.90 -8.03
C ALA A 127 -17.10 0.42 -7.68
N GLU A 128 -15.91 0.02 -7.21
CA GLU A 128 -15.58 -1.35 -6.83
C GLU A 128 -14.38 -1.36 -5.88
N MET A 129 -14.34 -2.35 -4.98
CA MET A 129 -13.15 -2.78 -4.25
C MET A 129 -12.77 -4.19 -4.69
N ARG A 130 -11.50 -4.40 -5.06
CA ARG A 130 -11.07 -5.71 -5.58
C ARG A 130 -9.70 -6.11 -5.03
N TRP A 131 -9.59 -7.36 -4.65
CA TRP A 131 -8.30 -8.01 -4.45
C TRP A 131 -7.72 -8.42 -5.81
N VAL A 132 -6.58 -7.87 -6.15
CA VAL A 132 -5.90 -8.06 -7.42
C VAL A 132 -4.57 -8.79 -7.15
N PRO A 133 -4.29 -9.94 -7.81
CA PRO A 133 -2.97 -10.56 -7.74
C PRO A 133 -1.89 -9.52 -8.03
N GLU A 134 -0.86 -9.44 -7.20
CA GLU A 134 0.14 -8.36 -7.27
C GLU A 134 0.81 -8.26 -8.65
N GLU A 135 1.03 -9.40 -9.32
CA GLU A 135 1.58 -9.47 -10.67
C GLU A 135 0.68 -8.83 -11.75
N GLN A 136 -0.63 -8.72 -11.48
CA GLN A 136 -1.62 -8.17 -12.42
C GLN A 136 -1.86 -6.68 -12.22
N VAL A 137 -1.40 -6.09 -11.11
CA VAL A 137 -1.65 -4.68 -10.77
C VAL A 137 -1.17 -3.75 -11.86
N ALA A 138 0.04 -3.95 -12.39
CA ALA A 138 0.61 -3.11 -13.45
C ALA A 138 -0.18 -3.13 -14.77
N GLY A 139 -1.05 -4.12 -14.99
CA GLY A 139 -1.90 -4.22 -16.18
C GLY A 139 -3.20 -3.42 -16.10
N LEU A 140 -3.51 -2.82 -14.95
CA LEU A 140 -4.71 -2.03 -14.74
C LEU A 140 -4.49 -0.55 -15.12
N PRO A 141 -5.55 0.19 -15.46
CA PRO A 141 -5.48 1.64 -15.60
C PRO A 141 -5.32 2.29 -14.22
N LEU A 142 -4.08 2.35 -13.73
CA LEU A 142 -3.77 2.86 -12.40
C LEU A 142 -3.93 4.38 -12.31
N HIS A 143 -4.30 4.87 -11.12
CA HIS A 143 -4.18 6.29 -10.79
C HIS A 143 -2.74 6.75 -11.01
N PRO A 144 -2.49 7.89 -11.70
CA PRO A 144 -1.14 8.31 -12.10
C PRO A 144 -0.12 8.33 -10.95
N GLY A 145 -0.51 8.84 -9.78
CA GLY A 145 0.36 8.87 -8.59
C GLY A 145 0.72 7.47 -8.09
N PHE A 146 -0.24 6.54 -8.14
CA PHE A 146 0.00 5.14 -7.75
C PHE A 146 0.87 4.42 -8.81
N ALA A 147 0.60 4.62 -10.10
CA ALA A 147 1.42 4.06 -11.16
C ALA A 147 2.90 4.48 -11.05
N ALA A 148 3.16 5.74 -10.73
CA ALA A 148 4.51 6.28 -10.56
C ALA A 148 5.29 5.61 -9.41
N SER A 149 4.60 5.20 -8.34
CA SER A 149 5.23 4.58 -7.16
C SER A 149 5.17 3.05 -7.16
N TRP A 150 4.34 2.42 -8.00
CA TRP A 150 4.08 0.98 -7.95
C TRP A 150 5.34 0.13 -8.01
N ASN A 151 6.30 0.48 -8.89
CA ASN A 151 7.53 -0.30 -9.05
C ASN A 151 8.40 -0.35 -7.79
N SER A 152 8.36 0.69 -6.96
CA SER A 152 9.09 0.74 -5.68
C SER A 152 8.30 0.07 -4.54
N LEU A 153 6.99 -0.11 -4.70
CA LEU A 153 6.12 -0.66 -3.68
C LEU A 153 5.84 -2.15 -3.83
N ARG A 154 5.94 -2.68 -5.06
CA ARG A 154 5.69 -4.10 -5.33
C ARG A 154 6.71 -4.98 -4.63
N THR A 155 6.28 -6.18 -4.25
CA THR A 155 7.15 -7.13 -3.56
C THR A 155 7.86 -8.07 -4.53
N ALA A 156 8.99 -8.62 -4.06
CA ALA A 156 9.57 -9.82 -4.63
C ALA A 156 9.23 -11.01 -3.73
N PRO A 157 8.82 -12.16 -4.29
CA PRO A 157 8.54 -13.34 -3.48
C PRO A 157 9.83 -13.89 -2.87
N ALA A 158 9.80 -14.19 -1.58
CA ALA A 158 10.88 -14.83 -0.86
C ALA A 158 10.35 -15.96 0.03
N LEU A 159 10.96 -17.13 -0.06
CA LEU A 159 10.71 -18.24 0.86
C LEU A 159 11.54 -18.01 2.12
N VAL A 160 10.88 -17.95 3.27
CA VAL A 160 11.55 -17.77 4.56
C VAL A 160 11.38 -19.05 5.37
N PRO A 161 12.48 -19.69 5.79
CA PRO A 161 12.41 -20.85 6.67
C PRO A 161 11.73 -20.46 7.98
N LEU A 162 10.69 -21.20 8.37
CA LEU A 162 10.04 -21.02 9.65
C LEU A 162 10.84 -21.73 10.73
N SER A 163 11.18 -21.03 11.79
CA SER A 163 11.65 -21.71 13.00
C SER A 163 10.50 -22.42 13.69
N ARG A 164 10.77 -23.52 14.43
CA ARG A 164 9.75 -24.22 15.24
C ARG A 164 9.02 -23.32 16.23
N ALA A 165 9.60 -22.18 16.62
CA ALA A 165 8.97 -21.19 17.47
C ALA A 165 7.90 -20.37 16.71
N ASP A 166 8.06 -20.22 15.39
CA ASP A 166 7.13 -19.49 14.53
C ASP A 166 5.98 -20.35 14.03
N GLU A 167 6.09 -21.70 14.08
CA GLU A 167 4.99 -22.62 13.73
C GLU A 167 3.72 -22.39 14.56
N ARG A 168 3.87 -21.85 15.78
CA ARG A 168 2.74 -21.46 16.64
C ARG A 168 2.12 -20.11 16.26
N ARG A 169 2.82 -19.28 15.48
CA ARG A 169 2.35 -18.01 14.95
C ARG A 169 2.01 -18.18 13.47
N ARG A 170 1.03 -19.01 13.17
CA ARG A 170 0.53 -19.26 11.80
C ARG A 170 -0.17 -18.03 11.19
N HIS A 171 0.45 -16.86 11.26
CA HIS A 171 0.04 -15.67 10.52
C HIS A 171 1.08 -15.39 9.45
N LEU A 172 0.90 -16.01 8.34
CA LEU A 172 1.77 -16.05 7.17
C LEU A 172 0.93 -15.90 5.93
N PRO A 173 1.43 -15.42 4.87
CA PRO A 173 2.64 -14.68 4.56
C PRO A 173 2.58 -13.19 4.92
N ARG A 174 3.67 -12.47 4.78
CA ARG A 174 3.74 -11.05 5.17
C ARG A 174 4.74 -10.26 4.36
N THR A 175 4.50 -8.95 4.25
CA THR A 175 5.45 -7.99 3.72
C THR A 175 6.57 -7.74 4.73
N MET A 176 7.81 -7.73 4.25
CA MET A 176 8.97 -7.21 4.96
C MET A 176 9.64 -6.12 4.13
N GLU A 177 10.01 -5.03 4.77
CA GLU A 177 10.86 -4.02 4.19
C GLU A 177 12.31 -4.40 4.47
N LEU A 178 13.13 -4.40 3.42
CA LEU A 178 14.58 -4.57 3.50
C LEU A 178 15.25 -3.20 3.48
N GLU A 179 16.57 -3.19 3.74
CA GLU A 179 17.37 -1.98 3.55
C GLU A 179 17.18 -1.40 2.14
N ALA A 180 17.15 -0.07 2.03
CA ALA A 180 16.92 0.68 0.80
C ALA A 180 15.47 0.65 0.23
N GLY A 181 14.45 0.37 1.05
CA GLY A 181 13.04 0.47 0.64
C GLY A 181 12.58 -0.64 -0.32
N VAL A 182 13.28 -1.77 -0.35
CA VAL A 182 12.86 -2.96 -1.11
C VAL A 182 11.87 -3.77 -0.29
N PHE A 183 10.70 -4.05 -0.84
CA PHE A 183 9.70 -4.90 -0.21
C PHE A 183 9.80 -6.34 -0.68
N VAL A 184 9.67 -7.27 0.27
CA VAL A 184 9.69 -8.71 0.05
C VAL A 184 8.42 -9.32 0.63
N TRP A 185 7.78 -10.19 -0.12
CA TRP A 185 6.68 -11.02 0.36
C TRP A 185 7.22 -12.35 0.86
N CYS A 186 7.22 -12.52 2.17
CA CYS A 186 7.75 -13.71 2.81
C CYS A 186 6.69 -14.80 2.86
N MET A 187 6.94 -15.91 2.20
CA MET A 187 6.14 -17.12 2.28
C MET A 187 6.82 -18.15 3.18
N PRO A 188 6.06 -19.00 3.89
CA PRO A 188 6.63 -20.12 4.60
C PRO A 188 7.34 -21.06 3.63
N GLY A 189 8.60 -21.39 3.91
CA GLY A 189 9.38 -22.33 3.15
C GLY A 189 9.81 -23.50 4.03
N ASP A 190 10.11 -24.65 3.42
CA ASP A 190 10.70 -25.77 4.14
C ASP A 190 12.10 -25.41 4.66
N ALA A 191 12.43 -25.88 5.85
CA ALA A 191 13.68 -25.52 6.55
C ALA A 191 14.98 -25.94 5.80
N GLU A 192 14.86 -26.68 4.70
CA GLU A 192 15.98 -27.13 3.87
C GLU A 192 16.36 -26.15 2.75
N GLU A 193 15.54 -25.15 2.42
CA GLU A 193 15.95 -24.08 1.49
C GLU A 193 16.87 -23.10 2.24
N ALA A 194 18.15 -23.30 2.06
CA ALA A 194 19.21 -22.68 2.81
C ALA A 194 19.18 -21.13 2.79
N PRO A 195 19.60 -20.46 3.89
CA PRO A 195 19.77 -19.00 3.97
C PRO A 195 20.60 -18.40 2.82
N SER A 196 21.46 -19.23 2.17
CA SER A 196 22.25 -18.86 1.02
C SER A 196 21.45 -18.56 -0.27
N GLN A 197 20.23 -19.09 -0.42
CA GLN A 197 19.38 -18.77 -1.58
C GLN A 197 18.64 -17.46 -1.37
N LEU A 198 18.16 -17.20 -0.16
CA LEU A 198 17.53 -15.93 0.20
C LEU A 198 18.51 -14.77 0.03
N SER A 199 19.74 -14.89 0.56
CA SER A 199 20.79 -13.88 0.41
C SER A 199 21.16 -13.64 -1.05
N ARG A 200 21.24 -14.68 -1.90
CA ARG A 200 21.53 -14.52 -3.33
C ARG A 200 20.37 -13.86 -4.08
N ARG A 201 19.12 -14.20 -3.76
CA ARG A 201 17.93 -13.55 -4.37
C ARG A 201 17.81 -12.09 -3.95
N ILE A 202 18.01 -11.77 -2.67
CA ILE A 202 18.04 -10.39 -2.18
C ILE A 202 19.15 -9.60 -2.89
N SER A 203 20.36 -10.14 -2.98
CA SER A 203 21.48 -9.49 -3.69
C SER A 203 21.19 -9.28 -5.18
N SER A 204 20.49 -10.22 -5.85
CA SER A 204 20.13 -10.06 -7.26
C SER A 204 19.04 -9.02 -7.47
N LEU A 205 18.11 -8.87 -6.51
CA LEU A 205 17.07 -7.85 -6.55
C LEU A 205 17.60 -6.43 -6.33
N LEU A 206 18.60 -6.29 -5.44
CA LEU A 206 19.26 -5.01 -5.17
C LEU A 206 20.20 -4.59 -6.33
N GLN A 207 20.60 -5.51 -7.22
CA GLN A 207 21.46 -5.24 -8.37
C GLN A 207 20.70 -5.10 -9.70
N ALA A 208 19.39 -5.33 -9.72
CA ALA A 208 18.59 -5.12 -10.92
C ALA A 208 18.51 -3.62 -11.24
N PRO A 209 18.85 -3.19 -12.47
CA PRO A 209 18.75 -1.78 -12.83
C PRO A 209 17.26 -1.36 -12.80
N HIS A 210 17.01 -0.17 -12.26
CA HIS A 210 15.71 0.51 -12.18
C HIS A 210 15.20 0.91 -13.55
#